data_cd96d440e5928e15c17561d61dacac39
#
_entry.id   cd96d440e5928e15c17561d61dacac39
#
_cell.length_a   1.000
_cell.length_b   1.000
_cell.length_c   1.000
_cell.angle_alpha   90.00
_cell.angle_beta   90.00
_cell.angle_gamma   90.00
#
_symmetry.space_group_name_H-M   'P 1'
#
loop_
_entity.id
_entity.type
_entity.pdbx_description
1 polymer ?
#
loop_
_entity_poly.entity_id
_entity_poly.type
_entity_poly.pdbx_seq_one_letter_code
_entity_poly.pdbx_strand_id
1 'polypeptide(L)'
;MTIKHFTFDSIILGGGGAGLTTAIQLGQEGLDVAVISKVFPTRSHTVAAQGGIAAALSNVSDDKWLWHMFDTVKGSDYLGDQDAIEFMCKNAPEAIYNLEHMGMPFDRNDDGKIYQRPFGGMTKNFGESSISRTCAVADRTGHAMLHTLYQKNIDHFF
;
A
#
# COMPACT_ATOMS: atom_id res chain seq x y z
N MET A 1 -2.91 -35.36 -23.78
CA MET A 1 -3.02 -34.17 -22.92
C MET A 1 -2.90 -32.96 -23.83
N THR A 2 -3.90 -32.09 -23.92
CA THR A 2 -3.84 -30.91 -24.81
C THR A 2 -3.25 -29.75 -24.01
N ILE A 3 -2.12 -29.20 -24.47
CA ILE A 3 -1.50 -28.02 -23.88
C ILE A 3 -2.18 -26.79 -24.47
N LYS A 4 -2.68 -25.90 -23.60
CA LYS A 4 -3.20 -24.60 -24.02
C LYS A 4 -2.07 -23.55 -23.89
N HIS A 5 -1.93 -22.74 -24.91
CA HIS A 5 -0.96 -21.65 -24.95
C HIS A 5 -1.70 -20.32 -24.88
N PHE A 6 -1.18 -19.39 -24.06
CA PHE A 6 -1.65 -18.02 -23.94
C PHE A 6 -0.43 -17.09 -24.10
N THR A 7 -0.64 -15.93 -24.66
CA THR A 7 0.40 -14.90 -24.86
C THR A 7 -0.08 -13.61 -24.25
N PHE A 8 0.77 -12.95 -23.49
CA PHE A 8 0.54 -11.67 -22.85
C PHE A 8 1.77 -10.78 -23.00
N ASP A 9 1.60 -9.46 -22.94
CA ASP A 9 2.74 -8.51 -22.94
C ASP A 9 3.53 -8.61 -21.64
N SER A 10 2.83 -8.89 -20.52
CA SER A 10 3.47 -9.03 -19.20
C SER A 10 2.81 -10.13 -18.36
N ILE A 11 3.62 -10.83 -17.58
CA ILE A 11 3.17 -11.83 -16.62
C ILE A 11 3.64 -11.42 -15.22
N ILE A 12 2.71 -11.25 -14.28
CA ILE A 12 2.96 -10.91 -12.90
C ILE A 12 2.80 -12.16 -12.03
N LEU A 13 3.80 -12.52 -11.26
CA LEU A 13 3.77 -13.64 -10.33
C LEU A 13 3.42 -13.16 -8.93
N GLY A 14 2.18 -13.36 -8.51
CA GLY A 14 1.64 -13.00 -7.20
C GLY A 14 0.52 -11.98 -7.26
N GLY A 15 -0.68 -12.36 -6.77
CA GLY A 15 -1.88 -11.53 -6.74
C GLY A 15 -2.06 -10.81 -5.38
N GLY A 16 -0.99 -10.34 -4.77
CA GLY A 16 -1.04 -9.49 -3.57
C GLY A 16 -1.12 -8.00 -3.89
N GLY A 17 -1.01 -7.14 -2.88
CA GLY A 17 -1.06 -5.69 -3.05
C GLY A 17 -0.11 -5.17 -4.13
N ALA A 18 1.15 -5.59 -4.11
CA ALA A 18 2.14 -5.18 -5.11
C ALA A 18 1.77 -5.65 -6.52
N GLY A 19 1.44 -6.94 -6.68
CA GLY A 19 1.12 -7.49 -8.00
C GLY A 19 -0.14 -6.89 -8.62
N LEU A 20 -1.21 -6.70 -7.82
CA LEU A 20 -2.44 -6.08 -8.29
C LEU A 20 -2.24 -4.60 -8.65
N THR A 21 -1.43 -3.86 -7.89
CA THR A 21 -1.09 -2.47 -8.23
C THR A 21 -0.30 -2.39 -9.53
N THR A 22 0.69 -3.29 -9.70
CA THR A 22 1.48 -3.37 -10.95
C THR A 22 0.58 -3.70 -12.14
N ALA A 23 -0.39 -4.63 -11.98
CA ALA A 23 -1.32 -4.97 -13.05
C ALA A 23 -2.17 -3.78 -13.47
N ILE A 24 -2.68 -2.99 -12.51
CA ILE A 24 -3.44 -1.76 -12.81
C ILE A 24 -2.57 -0.79 -13.63
N GLN A 25 -1.34 -0.54 -13.20
CA GLN A 25 -0.44 0.40 -13.88
C GLN A 25 -0.11 -0.05 -15.31
N LEU A 26 0.25 -1.32 -15.49
CA LEU A 26 0.54 -1.85 -16.83
C LEU A 26 -0.70 -1.83 -17.74
N GLY A 27 -1.87 -2.16 -17.19
CA GLY A 27 -3.12 -2.10 -17.94
C GLY A 27 -3.48 -0.67 -18.35
N GLN A 28 -3.24 0.33 -17.50
CA GLN A 28 -3.42 1.74 -17.84
C GLN A 28 -2.51 2.21 -19.00
N GLU A 29 -1.35 1.58 -19.16
CA GLU A 29 -0.47 1.77 -20.31
C GLU A 29 -0.92 0.99 -21.57
N GLY A 30 -2.03 0.28 -21.48
CA GLY A 30 -2.61 -0.46 -22.62
C GLY A 30 -1.98 -1.84 -22.87
N LEU A 31 -1.23 -2.38 -21.90
CA LEU A 31 -0.62 -3.70 -22.02
C LEU A 31 -1.60 -4.82 -21.65
N ASP A 32 -1.51 -5.94 -22.35
CA ASP A 32 -2.20 -7.19 -21.99
C ASP A 32 -1.44 -7.91 -20.89
N VAL A 33 -2.07 -8.08 -19.72
CA VAL A 33 -1.39 -8.51 -18.50
C VAL A 33 -2.05 -9.75 -17.90
N ALA A 34 -1.24 -10.75 -17.57
CA ALA A 34 -1.68 -11.90 -16.78
C ALA A 34 -1.13 -11.85 -15.35
N VAL A 35 -2.00 -11.98 -14.36
CA VAL A 35 -1.61 -12.17 -12.96
C VAL A 35 -1.75 -13.64 -12.58
N ILE A 36 -0.63 -14.29 -12.28
CA ILE A 36 -0.60 -15.69 -11.83
C ILE A 36 -0.49 -15.71 -10.32
N SER A 37 -1.48 -16.31 -9.66
CA SER A 37 -1.52 -16.39 -8.20
C SER A 37 -1.73 -17.82 -7.72
N LYS A 38 -1.04 -18.21 -6.65
CA LYS A 38 -1.19 -19.53 -6.02
C LYS A 38 -2.57 -19.68 -5.36
N VAL A 39 -3.11 -18.60 -4.84
CA VAL A 39 -4.44 -18.54 -4.22
C VAL A 39 -5.27 -17.49 -4.94
N PHE A 40 -6.59 -17.52 -4.72
CA PHE A 40 -7.43 -16.44 -5.22
C PHE A 40 -6.89 -15.08 -4.71
N PRO A 41 -6.78 -14.03 -5.53
CA PRO A 41 -6.07 -12.79 -5.17
C PRO A 41 -6.49 -12.19 -3.83
N THR A 42 -7.79 -12.17 -3.50
CA THR A 42 -8.30 -11.65 -2.22
C THR A 42 -7.93 -12.51 -1.00
N ARG A 43 -7.24 -13.62 -1.20
CA ARG A 43 -6.65 -14.48 -0.15
C ARG A 43 -5.13 -14.38 -0.06
N SER A 44 -4.52 -13.48 -0.78
CA SER A 44 -3.10 -13.17 -0.65
C SER A 44 -2.76 -12.70 0.77
N HIS A 45 -1.51 -12.85 1.20
CA HIS A 45 -1.07 -12.49 2.56
C HIS A 45 -1.38 -11.02 2.93
N THR A 46 -1.46 -10.13 1.97
CA THR A 46 -1.89 -8.74 2.16
C THR A 46 -3.19 -8.63 2.97
N VAL A 47 -4.13 -9.59 2.82
CA VAL A 47 -5.40 -9.60 3.56
C VAL A 47 -5.21 -9.63 5.08
N ALA A 48 -4.11 -10.19 5.57
CA ALA A 48 -3.82 -10.34 6.99
C ALA A 48 -3.30 -9.05 7.66
N ALA A 49 -2.99 -8.00 6.89
CA ALA A 49 -2.51 -6.74 7.45
C ALA A 49 -3.66 -5.98 8.13
N GLN A 50 -3.53 -5.77 9.45
CA GLN A 50 -4.56 -5.14 10.28
C GLN A 50 -4.16 -3.72 10.72
N GLY A 51 -2.87 -3.48 10.93
CA GLY A 51 -2.35 -2.26 11.55
C GLY A 51 -2.65 -0.98 10.78
N GLY A 52 -2.54 -1.01 9.49
CA GLY A 52 -2.66 0.14 8.62
C GLY A 52 -1.44 0.34 7.73
N ILE A 53 -1.39 1.47 7.04
CA ILE A 53 -0.32 1.86 6.13
C ILE A 53 0.28 3.17 6.63
N ALA A 54 1.59 3.19 6.90
CA ALA A 54 2.29 4.37 7.37
C ALA A 54 2.54 5.37 6.23
N ALA A 55 2.12 6.63 6.42
CA ALA A 55 2.38 7.72 5.48
C ALA A 55 2.36 9.07 6.22
N ALA A 56 3.31 9.94 5.94
CA ALA A 56 3.42 11.25 6.56
C ALA A 56 2.45 12.26 5.91
N LEU A 57 1.13 12.13 6.20
CA LEU A 57 0.07 12.99 5.63
C LEU A 57 -0.09 14.32 6.38
N SER A 58 0.40 14.42 7.60
CA SER A 58 0.19 15.58 8.49
C SER A 58 -1.28 15.91 8.79
N ASN A 59 -2.16 14.91 8.78
CA ASN A 59 -3.60 15.13 9.03
C ASN A 59 -3.95 15.34 10.50
N VAL A 60 -3.16 14.76 11.41
CA VAL A 60 -3.38 14.82 12.87
C VAL A 60 -2.39 15.78 13.53
N SER A 61 -1.14 15.76 13.09
CA SER A 61 -0.08 16.65 13.57
C SER A 61 0.97 16.82 12.49
N ASP A 62 1.81 17.88 12.58
CA ASP A 62 2.91 18.08 11.63
C ASP A 62 3.80 16.85 11.56
N ASP A 63 3.99 16.31 10.37
CA ASP A 63 4.79 15.11 10.08
C ASP A 63 5.61 15.32 8.80
N LYS A 64 6.72 14.59 8.68
CA LYS A 64 7.63 14.67 7.54
C LYS A 64 8.07 13.27 7.12
N TRP A 65 8.13 13.04 5.81
CA TRP A 65 8.62 11.77 5.27
C TRP A 65 10.04 11.43 5.74
N LEU A 66 10.88 12.45 6.05
CA LEU A 66 12.23 12.24 6.63
C LEU A 66 12.18 11.59 8.00
N TRP A 67 11.20 11.93 8.85
CA TRP A 67 11.02 11.26 10.15
C TRP A 67 10.53 9.83 9.96
N HIS A 68 9.64 9.61 8.99
CA HIS A 68 9.19 8.27 8.59
C HIS A 68 10.38 7.43 8.10
N MET A 69 11.24 7.97 7.24
CA MET A 69 12.45 7.31 6.78
C MET A 69 13.39 6.96 7.96
N PHE A 70 13.63 7.90 8.87
CA PHE A 70 14.46 7.66 10.05
C PHE A 70 13.94 6.47 10.88
N ASP A 71 12.65 6.45 11.19
CA ASP A 71 12.03 5.36 11.96
C ASP A 71 12.12 4.03 11.20
N THR A 72 11.97 4.02 9.88
CA THR A 72 12.03 2.81 9.06
C THR A 72 13.46 2.26 8.97
N VAL A 73 14.46 3.11 8.77
CA VAL A 73 15.89 2.72 8.80
C VAL A 73 16.25 2.13 10.15
N LYS A 74 15.86 2.81 11.25
CA LYS A 74 16.09 2.33 12.60
C LYS A 74 15.35 1.02 12.88
N GLY A 75 14.10 0.91 12.46
CA GLY A 75 13.27 -0.29 12.65
C GLY A 75 13.75 -1.50 11.87
N SER A 76 14.52 -1.30 10.80
CA SER A 76 15.19 -2.36 10.04
C SER A 76 16.58 -2.72 10.58
N ASP A 77 16.94 -2.28 11.80
CA ASP A 77 18.27 -2.45 12.38
C ASP A 77 19.41 -1.95 11.46
N TYR A 78 19.15 -0.93 10.66
CA TYR A 78 20.06 -0.36 9.65
C TYR A 78 20.48 -1.34 8.55
N LEU A 79 19.78 -2.47 8.39
CA LEU A 79 20.06 -3.48 7.35
C LEU A 79 19.28 -3.24 6.07
N GLY A 80 18.25 -2.38 6.10
CA GLY A 80 17.42 -2.06 4.94
C GLY A 80 18.19 -1.26 3.88
N ASP A 81 17.82 -1.44 2.61
CA ASP A 81 18.28 -0.58 1.52
C ASP A 81 17.73 0.83 1.72
N GLN A 82 18.62 1.79 2.02
CA GLN A 82 18.22 3.14 2.42
C GLN A 82 17.64 3.95 1.25
N ASP A 83 18.08 3.71 0.02
CA ASP A 83 17.54 4.37 -1.17
C ASP A 83 16.09 3.89 -1.43
N ALA A 84 15.83 2.59 -1.28
CA ALA A 84 14.49 2.02 -1.38
C ALA A 84 13.58 2.53 -0.24
N ILE A 85 14.09 2.66 0.99
CA ILE A 85 13.35 3.20 2.13
C ILE A 85 13.02 4.69 1.90
N GLU A 86 13.97 5.48 1.42
CA GLU A 86 13.72 6.90 1.06
C GLU A 86 12.61 7.00 0.03
N PHE A 87 12.73 6.27 -1.07
CA PHE A 87 11.73 6.23 -2.12
C PHE A 87 10.34 5.88 -1.57
N MET A 88 10.24 4.81 -0.76
CA MET A 88 8.99 4.38 -0.15
C MET A 88 8.39 5.47 0.75
N CYS A 89 9.15 6.00 1.68
CA CYS A 89 8.65 6.97 2.67
C CYS A 89 8.25 8.30 2.02
N LYS A 90 8.98 8.73 1.00
CA LYS A 90 8.73 9.97 0.25
C LYS A 90 7.46 9.88 -0.57
N ASN A 91 7.19 8.72 -1.19
CA ASN A 91 6.04 8.51 -2.05
C ASN A 91 4.82 7.91 -1.32
N ALA A 92 4.95 7.51 -0.05
CA ALA A 92 3.85 6.93 0.73
C ALA A 92 2.59 7.82 0.78
N PRO A 93 2.67 9.16 0.93
CA PRO A 93 1.49 10.02 0.90
C PRO A 93 0.70 9.91 -0.40
N GLU A 94 1.38 9.95 -1.55
CA GLU A 94 0.76 9.81 -2.86
C GLU A 94 0.10 8.43 -3.03
N ALA A 95 0.78 7.37 -2.58
CA ALA A 95 0.24 6.02 -2.62
C ALA A 95 -1.06 5.87 -1.81
N ILE A 96 -1.18 6.55 -0.65
CA ILE A 96 -2.41 6.58 0.15
C ILE A 96 -3.54 7.28 -0.62
N TYR A 97 -3.28 8.45 -1.20
CA TYR A 97 -4.29 9.17 -1.98
C TYR A 97 -4.71 8.40 -3.22
N ASN A 98 -3.79 7.71 -3.90
CA ASN A 98 -4.12 6.85 -5.02
C ASN A 98 -5.04 5.69 -4.61
N LEU A 99 -4.79 5.04 -3.47
CA LEU A 99 -5.68 4.01 -2.93
C LEU A 99 -7.06 4.59 -2.57
N GLU A 100 -7.10 5.79 -1.98
CA GLU A 100 -8.35 6.50 -1.69
C GLU A 100 -9.16 6.76 -2.97
N HIS A 101 -8.53 7.30 -4.01
CA HIS A 101 -9.16 7.56 -5.31
C HIS A 101 -9.62 6.29 -6.01
N MET A 102 -8.98 5.15 -5.73
CA MET A 102 -9.44 3.83 -6.17
C MET A 102 -10.68 3.33 -5.40
N GLY A 103 -11.07 4.04 -4.32
CA GLY A 103 -12.24 3.69 -3.49
C GLY A 103 -11.89 2.97 -2.20
N MET A 104 -10.63 3.00 -1.73
CA MET A 104 -10.29 2.45 -0.42
C MET A 104 -10.94 3.24 0.70
N PRO A 105 -11.78 2.63 1.56
CA PRO A 105 -12.59 3.33 2.54
C PRO A 105 -11.81 3.61 3.84
N PHE A 106 -10.76 4.44 3.76
CA PHE A 106 -10.02 4.85 4.96
C PHE A 106 -10.93 5.48 6.00
N ASP A 107 -10.65 5.22 7.27
CA ASP A 107 -11.29 5.91 8.39
C ASP A 107 -11.03 7.42 8.30
N ARG A 108 -11.97 8.23 8.79
CA ARG A 108 -11.93 9.70 8.70
C ARG A 108 -11.93 10.35 10.07
N ASN A 109 -11.26 11.49 10.15
CA ASN A 109 -11.41 12.44 11.25
C ASN A 109 -12.74 13.24 11.09
N ASP A 110 -13.12 13.96 12.12
CA ASP A 110 -14.32 14.82 12.10
C ASP A 110 -14.24 15.92 11.03
N ASP A 111 -13.04 16.32 10.63
CA ASP A 111 -12.79 17.29 9.54
C ASP A 111 -12.76 16.64 8.13
N GLY A 112 -13.09 15.36 8.03
CA GLY A 112 -13.15 14.62 6.78
C GLY A 112 -11.83 14.14 6.22
N LYS A 113 -10.68 14.45 6.85
CA LYS A 113 -9.38 13.95 6.43
C LYS A 113 -9.19 12.48 6.81
N ILE A 114 -8.29 11.78 6.10
CA ILE A 114 -7.91 10.41 6.44
C ILE A 114 -7.39 10.37 7.87
N TYR A 115 -8.00 9.53 8.70
CA TYR A 115 -7.57 9.29 10.07
C TYR A 115 -6.19 8.62 10.09
N GLN A 116 -5.34 9.09 11.00
CA GLN A 116 -4.04 8.52 11.26
C GLN A 116 -3.92 8.12 12.73
N ARG A 117 -3.69 6.84 13.00
CA ARG A 117 -3.52 6.33 14.36
C ARG A 117 -2.06 6.31 14.80
N PRO A 118 -1.78 6.40 16.12
CA PRO A 118 -0.45 6.11 16.65
C PRO A 118 -0.12 4.62 16.47
N PHE A 119 1.14 4.35 16.21
CA PHE A 119 1.66 2.99 16.14
C PHE A 119 3.06 2.94 16.74
N GLY A 120 3.46 1.80 17.33
CA GLY A 120 4.77 1.68 17.97
C GLY A 120 5.93 1.96 17.03
N GLY A 121 6.93 2.69 17.50
CA GLY A 121 8.12 3.03 16.72
C GLY A 121 8.00 4.22 15.77
N MET A 122 6.83 4.87 15.71
CA MET A 122 6.64 6.08 14.90
C MET A 122 6.95 7.33 15.73
N THR A 123 7.90 8.12 15.25
CA THR A 123 8.41 9.27 16.01
C THR A 123 8.48 10.54 15.17
N LYS A 124 8.43 11.67 15.87
CA LYS A 124 8.65 13.03 15.37
C LYS A 124 10.08 13.46 15.68
N ASN A 125 10.63 14.35 14.87
CA ASN A 125 11.96 14.96 15.09
C ASN A 125 13.05 13.91 15.36
N PHE A 126 13.08 12.83 14.59
CA PHE A 126 14.12 11.80 14.69
C PHE A 126 14.20 11.10 16.06
N GLY A 127 13.04 10.80 16.65
CA GLY A 127 12.96 10.03 17.88
C GLY A 127 12.55 10.81 19.15
N GLU A 128 12.24 12.10 19.06
CA GLU A 128 11.92 12.92 20.24
C GLU A 128 10.57 12.60 20.89
N SER A 129 9.53 12.33 20.07
CA SER A 129 8.19 12.06 20.58
C SER A 129 7.40 11.18 19.62
N SER A 130 6.34 10.53 20.11
CA SER A 130 5.44 9.72 19.28
C SER A 130 4.65 10.57 18.30
N ILE A 131 4.34 9.98 17.13
CA ILE A 131 3.50 10.59 16.10
C ILE A 131 2.46 9.61 15.55
N SER A 132 1.34 10.12 15.05
CA SER A 132 0.29 9.33 14.39
C SER A 132 0.43 9.46 12.88
N ARG A 133 0.90 8.40 12.18
CA ARG A 133 1.02 8.38 10.72
C ARG A 133 0.42 7.15 10.05
N THR A 134 -0.22 6.26 10.81
CA THR A 134 -0.77 5.03 10.26
C THR A 134 -2.20 5.24 9.78
N CYS A 135 -2.39 5.27 8.45
CA CYS A 135 -3.69 5.32 7.79
C CYS A 135 -4.36 3.95 7.86
N ALA A 136 -5.63 3.89 8.26
CA ALA A 136 -6.27 2.61 8.56
C ALA A 136 -7.71 2.52 8.05
N VAL A 137 -8.19 1.28 7.94
CA VAL A 137 -9.60 0.92 7.80
C VAL A 137 -9.89 -0.02 8.97
N ALA A 138 -10.27 0.54 10.11
CA ALA A 138 -10.43 -0.18 11.38
C ALA A 138 -9.29 -1.20 11.61
N ASP A 139 -9.59 -2.46 11.84
CA ASP A 139 -8.62 -3.57 11.99
C ASP A 139 -8.47 -4.45 10.74
N ARG A 140 -8.95 -3.98 9.58
CA ARG A 140 -9.03 -4.74 8.32
C ARG A 140 -8.39 -4.01 7.13
N THR A 141 -7.37 -3.22 7.36
CA THR A 141 -6.76 -2.36 6.32
C THR A 141 -6.27 -3.17 5.11
N GLY A 142 -5.58 -4.28 5.32
CA GLY A 142 -5.11 -5.13 4.23
C GLY A 142 -6.23 -5.81 3.46
N HIS A 143 -7.30 -6.22 4.15
CA HIS A 143 -8.50 -6.74 3.50
C HIS A 143 -9.14 -5.69 2.61
N ALA A 144 -9.36 -4.47 3.12
CA ALA A 144 -9.94 -3.38 2.36
C ALA A 144 -9.09 -3.04 1.13
N MET A 145 -7.76 -2.88 1.32
CA MET A 145 -6.83 -2.59 0.23
C MET A 145 -6.88 -3.66 -0.87
N LEU A 146 -6.83 -4.94 -0.48
CA LEU A 146 -6.80 -6.03 -1.44
C LEU A 146 -8.10 -6.13 -2.25
N HIS A 147 -9.26 -5.92 -1.61
CA HIS A 147 -10.55 -5.89 -2.30
C HIS A 147 -10.67 -4.67 -3.23
N THR A 148 -10.20 -3.50 -2.82
CA THR A 148 -10.16 -2.30 -3.67
C THR A 148 -9.31 -2.54 -4.91
N LEU A 149 -8.10 -3.04 -4.74
CA LEU A 149 -7.20 -3.32 -5.87
C LEU A 149 -7.74 -4.43 -6.78
N TYR A 150 -8.34 -5.47 -6.21
CA TYR A 150 -8.95 -6.54 -7.00
C TYR A 150 -10.12 -6.02 -7.84
N GLN A 151 -11.01 -5.23 -7.23
CA GLN A 151 -12.13 -4.62 -7.96
C GLN A 151 -11.64 -3.72 -9.10
N LYS A 152 -10.62 -2.89 -8.87
CA LYS A 152 -10.04 -2.04 -9.89
C LYS A 152 -9.43 -2.82 -11.07
N ASN A 153 -8.82 -3.97 -10.80
CA ASN A 153 -8.36 -4.84 -11.88
C ASN A 153 -9.53 -5.41 -12.70
N ILE A 154 -10.63 -5.81 -12.04
CA ILE A 154 -11.83 -6.28 -12.77
C ILE A 154 -12.41 -5.16 -13.65
N ASP A 155 -12.59 -3.96 -13.10
CA ASP A 155 -13.15 -2.81 -13.81
C ASP A 155 -12.32 -2.42 -15.04
N HIS A 156 -11.02 -2.75 -15.04
CA HIS A 156 -10.09 -2.36 -16.10
C HIS A 156 -9.97 -3.42 -17.20
N PHE A 157 -10.12 -4.71 -16.87
CA PHE A 157 -9.89 -5.82 -17.79
C PHE A 157 -11.18 -6.53 -18.26
N PHE A 158 -12.35 -6.14 -17.78
CA PHE A 158 -13.66 -6.67 -18.15
C PHE A 158 -14.66 -5.55 -18.42
#